data_a8110c606b897918bf7a406e9dae6f02
#
_entry.id   a8110c606b897918bf7a406e9dae6f02
#
_cell.length_a   1.000
_cell.length_b   1.000
_cell.length_c   1.000
_cell.angle_alpha   90.00
_cell.angle_beta   90.00
_cell.angle_gamma   90.00
#
_symmetry.space_group_name_H-M   'P 1'
#
loop_
_entity.id
_entity.type
_entity.pdbx_description
1 polymer ?
#
loop_
_entity_poly.entity_id
_entity_poly.type
_entity_poly.pdbx_seq_one_letter_code
_entity_poly.pdbx_strand_id
1 'polypeptide(L)'
;MLKIQTKKLGAELTSVQYNGKEMLFQGAKVLDSNGNIYWKRQAPILFPIVGQLKNSQTQIEGEIYEMSQHGFARDMDFEDISKTENEHHYMLKDNEETLKK
;
A
#
# COMPACT_ATOMS: atom_id res chain seq x y z
N MET A 1 -20.91 -7.60 12.55
CA MET A 1 -20.74 -7.66 11.09
C MET A 1 -19.43 -6.98 10.69
N LEU A 2 -18.69 -7.60 9.80
CA LEU A 2 -17.40 -7.08 9.36
C LEU A 2 -17.56 -6.34 8.04
N LYS A 3 -17.08 -5.10 7.98
CA LYS A 3 -17.05 -4.31 6.75
C LYS A 3 -15.63 -3.83 6.48
N ILE A 4 -15.20 -3.90 5.21
CA ILE A 4 -13.88 -3.41 4.82
C ILE A 4 -14.00 -2.39 3.71
N GLN A 5 -13.04 -1.46 3.66
CA GLN A 5 -12.88 -0.51 2.57
C GLN A 5 -11.44 -0.54 2.10
N THR A 6 -11.25 -0.40 0.80
CA THR A 6 -9.94 -0.41 0.17
C THR A 6 -9.87 0.68 -0.90
N LYS A 7 -8.67 0.98 -1.37
CA LYS A 7 -8.48 1.88 -2.51
C LYS A 7 -7.61 1.21 -3.56
N LYS A 8 -7.76 1.63 -4.82
CA LYS A 8 -6.98 1.07 -5.94
C LYS A 8 -5.48 1.36 -5.81
N LEU A 9 -5.13 2.54 -5.34
CA LEU A 9 -3.74 2.90 -5.16
C LEU A 9 -3.14 2.00 -4.08
N GLY A 10 -2.22 1.13 -4.48
CA GLY A 10 -1.58 0.18 -3.59
C GLY A 10 -2.47 -0.94 -3.10
N ALA A 11 -3.72 -1.05 -3.59
CA ALA A 11 -4.73 -1.98 -3.07
C ALA A 11 -4.78 -1.95 -1.53
N GLU A 12 -4.60 -0.75 -0.98
CA GLU A 12 -4.46 -0.57 0.47
C GLU A 12 -5.80 -0.73 1.19
N LEU A 13 -5.77 -1.51 2.27
CA LEU A 13 -6.91 -1.61 3.17
C LEU A 13 -7.02 -0.31 3.96
N THR A 14 -8.13 0.40 3.80
CA THR A 14 -8.30 1.74 4.41
C THR A 14 -9.20 1.74 5.62
N SER A 15 -10.08 0.74 5.74
CA SER A 15 -11.00 0.67 6.86
C SER A 15 -11.41 -0.77 7.13
N VAL A 16 -11.40 -1.15 8.39
CA VAL A 16 -11.96 -2.42 8.86
C VAL A 16 -12.89 -2.08 10.03
N GLN A 17 -14.18 -2.33 9.84
CA GLN A 17 -15.17 -2.07 10.89
C GLN A 17 -15.81 -3.38 11.35
N TYR A 18 -15.87 -3.56 12.65
CA TYR A 18 -16.55 -4.68 13.27
C TYR A 18 -17.61 -4.15 14.22
N ASN A 19 -18.87 -4.44 13.89
CA ASN A 19 -20.03 -3.94 14.64
C ASN A 19 -20.00 -2.41 14.83
N GLY A 20 -19.61 -1.70 13.75
CA GLY A 20 -19.54 -0.24 13.75
C GLY A 20 -18.28 0.37 14.35
N LYS A 21 -17.36 -0.45 14.84
CA LYS A 21 -16.10 0.04 15.43
C LYS A 21 -14.96 -0.06 14.43
N GLU A 22 -14.27 1.06 14.20
CA GLU A 22 -13.11 1.10 13.30
C GLU A 22 -11.89 0.44 13.97
N MET A 23 -11.28 -0.51 13.27
CA MET A 23 -10.16 -1.29 13.79
C MET A 23 -8.80 -0.82 13.25
N LEU A 24 -8.77 0.01 12.21
CA LEU A 24 -7.52 0.54 11.66
C LEU A 24 -7.31 1.99 12.10
N PHE A 25 -6.06 2.34 12.39
CA PHE A 25 -5.70 3.71 12.73
C PHE A 25 -5.95 4.64 11.55
N GLN A 26 -6.74 5.69 11.77
CA GLN A 26 -7.10 6.67 10.74
C GLN A 26 -6.25 7.92 10.89
N GLY A 27 -4.94 7.77 10.70
CA GLY A 27 -3.98 8.84 10.91
C GLY A 27 -4.19 10.06 10.02
N ALA A 28 -4.82 9.88 8.86
CA ALA A 28 -5.14 11.00 7.96
C ALA A 28 -6.17 11.95 8.57
N LYS A 29 -6.93 11.51 9.58
CA LYS A 29 -7.91 12.32 10.29
C LYS A 29 -7.34 12.93 11.57
N VAL A 30 -6.08 12.67 11.87
CA VAL A 30 -5.41 13.16 13.08
C VAL A 30 -4.29 14.09 12.65
N LEU A 31 -4.29 15.31 13.20
CA LEU A 31 -3.27 16.31 12.88
C LEU A 31 -2.25 16.36 14.02
N ASP A 32 -0.98 16.61 13.68
CA ASP A 32 0.05 16.86 14.69
C ASP A 32 -0.05 18.29 15.23
N SER A 33 0.86 18.68 16.12
CA SER A 33 0.84 20.00 16.73
C SER A 33 1.05 21.14 15.73
N ASN A 34 1.56 20.85 14.55
CA ASN A 34 1.80 21.83 13.48
C ASN A 34 0.67 21.84 12.43
N GLY A 35 -0.39 21.05 12.63
CA GLY A 35 -1.51 20.99 11.69
C GLY A 35 -1.30 20.06 10.50
N ASN A 36 -0.24 19.25 10.51
CA ASN A 36 0.05 18.30 9.44
C ASN A 36 -0.62 16.96 9.72
N ILE A 37 -0.94 16.21 8.64
CA ILE A 37 -1.49 14.88 8.76
C ILE A 37 -0.48 13.98 9.47
N TYR A 38 -0.91 13.31 10.55
CA TYR A 38 -0.05 12.48 11.36
C TYR A 38 0.43 11.23 10.63
N TRP A 39 -0.48 10.56 9.90
CA TRP A 39 -0.14 9.36 9.15
C TRP A 39 -1.08 9.19 7.96
N LYS A 40 -0.53 9.13 6.75
CA LYS A 40 -1.34 9.10 5.52
C LYS A 40 -1.85 7.73 5.15
N ARG A 41 -1.21 6.67 5.63
CA ARG A 41 -1.52 5.31 5.22
C ARG A 41 -2.14 4.54 6.36
N GLN A 42 -2.88 3.48 6.06
CA GLN A 42 -3.47 2.58 7.04
C GLN A 42 -2.77 1.22 7.03
N ALA A 43 -2.79 0.53 5.89
CA ALA A 43 -2.21 -0.80 5.75
C ALA A 43 -1.56 -0.97 4.37
N PRO A 44 -0.46 -0.24 4.08
CA PRO A 44 0.17 -0.32 2.76
C PRO A 44 0.74 -1.70 2.50
N ILE A 45 0.68 -2.15 1.23
CA ILE A 45 1.25 -3.42 0.83
C ILE A 45 2.74 -3.21 0.54
N LEU A 46 3.57 -4.00 1.20
CA LEU A 46 5.03 -3.94 1.08
C LEU A 46 5.49 -4.99 0.07
N PHE A 47 5.71 -4.57 -1.17
CA PHE A 47 6.10 -5.47 -2.25
C PHE A 47 6.91 -4.72 -3.30
N PRO A 48 7.94 -5.30 -3.88
CA PRO A 48 8.43 -6.66 -3.66
C PRO A 48 9.36 -6.81 -2.44
N ILE A 49 9.60 -5.74 -1.70
CA ILE A 49 10.48 -5.82 -0.52
C ILE A 49 9.82 -5.21 0.71
N VAL A 50 10.34 -5.59 1.88
CA VAL A 50 9.99 -4.99 3.16
C VAL A 50 11.25 -4.30 3.69
N GLY A 51 11.12 -3.04 4.07
CA GLY A 51 12.26 -2.24 4.54
C GLY A 51 12.91 -1.45 3.43
N GLN A 52 14.17 -1.08 3.62
CA GLN A 52 14.91 -0.24 2.68
C GLN A 52 16.23 -0.90 2.32
N LEU A 53 16.55 -0.90 1.01
CA LEU A 53 17.83 -1.37 0.52
C LEU A 53 18.89 -0.32 0.77
N LYS A 54 20.15 -0.75 0.93
CA LYS A 54 21.28 0.17 1.07
C LYS A 54 21.36 1.06 -0.17
N ASN A 55 21.35 2.39 0.02
CA ASN A 55 21.31 3.37 -1.06
C ASN A 55 20.11 3.20 -2.00
N SER A 56 19.03 2.54 -1.53
CA SER A 56 17.82 2.25 -2.32
C SER A 56 18.12 1.50 -3.61
N GLN A 57 19.14 0.64 -3.61
CA GLN A 57 19.60 -0.09 -4.79
C GLN A 57 19.94 -1.54 -4.47
N THR A 58 19.84 -2.39 -5.49
CA THR A 58 20.35 -3.76 -5.43
C THR A 58 20.98 -4.13 -6.78
N GLN A 59 21.87 -5.11 -6.77
CA GLN A 59 22.52 -5.58 -7.97
C GLN A 59 22.09 -7.01 -8.25
N ILE A 60 21.59 -7.26 -9.46
CA ILE A 60 21.16 -8.59 -9.90
C ILE A 60 21.80 -8.85 -11.27
N GLU A 61 22.56 -9.94 -11.38
CA GLU A 61 23.24 -10.34 -12.63
C GLU A 61 24.06 -9.21 -13.24
N GLY A 62 24.73 -8.41 -12.41
CA GLY A 62 25.60 -7.33 -12.84
C GLY A 62 24.90 -6.01 -13.13
N GLU A 63 23.59 -5.96 -13.08
CA GLU A 63 22.82 -4.73 -13.28
C GLU A 63 22.31 -4.17 -11.96
N ILE A 64 22.30 -2.84 -11.85
CA ILE A 64 21.84 -2.13 -10.66
C ILE A 64 20.38 -1.75 -10.85
N TYR A 65 19.55 -2.10 -9.88
CA TYR A 65 18.13 -1.76 -9.85
C TYR A 65 17.82 -0.87 -8.65
N GLU A 66 17.00 0.15 -8.88
CA GLU A 66 16.57 1.04 -7.82
C GLU A 66 15.23 0.57 -7.26
N MET A 67 15.07 0.70 -5.93
CA MET A 67 13.84 0.32 -5.27
C MET A 67 13.64 1.23 -4.06
N SER A 68 12.50 1.88 -4.00
CA SER A 68 12.15 2.72 -2.84
C SER A 68 11.87 1.88 -1.60
N GLN A 69 11.83 2.52 -0.45
CA GLN A 69 11.51 1.86 0.81
C GLN A 69 10.18 1.12 0.69
N HIS A 70 10.16 -0.16 1.09
CA HIS A 70 9.02 -1.06 1.03
C HIS A 70 8.53 -1.38 -0.39
N GLY A 71 9.31 -1.02 -1.44
CA GLY A 71 8.98 -1.34 -2.82
C GLY A 71 7.96 -0.40 -3.43
N PHE A 72 7.42 -0.78 -4.59
CA PHE A 72 6.59 0.10 -5.43
C PHE A 72 5.08 -0.19 -5.38
N ALA A 73 4.66 -1.38 -4.92
CA ALA A 73 3.25 -1.77 -5.02
C ALA A 73 2.31 -0.77 -4.32
N ARG A 74 2.72 -0.23 -3.18
CA ARG A 74 1.91 0.71 -2.40
C ARG A 74 1.60 2.02 -3.13
N ASP A 75 2.39 2.34 -4.16
CA ASP A 75 2.26 3.57 -4.94
C ASP A 75 1.69 3.34 -6.34
N MET A 76 1.21 2.13 -6.64
CA MET A 76 0.64 1.77 -7.94
C MET A 76 -0.84 1.46 -7.84
N ASP A 77 -1.58 1.77 -8.91
CA ASP A 77 -3.00 1.40 -8.98
C ASP A 77 -3.14 -0.08 -9.33
N PHE A 78 -3.99 -0.77 -8.57
CA PHE A 78 -4.34 -2.16 -8.81
C PHE A 78 -5.64 -2.25 -9.62
N GLU A 79 -5.82 -3.35 -10.35
CA GLU A 79 -7.09 -3.63 -10.99
C GLU A 79 -8.09 -4.18 -9.97
N ASP A 80 -9.30 -3.63 -10.00
CA ASP A 80 -10.39 -4.09 -9.14
C ASP A 80 -11.05 -5.32 -9.79
N ILE A 81 -10.86 -6.50 -9.20
CA ILE A 81 -11.38 -7.75 -9.72
C ILE A 81 -12.80 -8.01 -9.20
N SER A 82 -12.99 -7.90 -7.90
CA SER A 82 -14.31 -8.06 -7.29
C SER A 82 -14.35 -7.44 -5.91
N LYS A 83 -15.55 -7.00 -5.50
CA LYS A 83 -15.78 -6.43 -4.18
C LYS A 83 -17.08 -6.93 -3.61
N THR A 84 -17.05 -7.34 -2.35
CA THR A 84 -18.23 -7.58 -1.53
C THR A 84 -18.06 -6.75 -0.25
N GLU A 85 -19.01 -6.83 0.67
CA GLU A 85 -18.96 -6.05 1.90
C GLU A 85 -17.71 -6.36 2.74
N ASN A 86 -17.26 -7.61 2.74
CA ASN A 86 -16.15 -8.07 3.58
C ASN A 86 -15.03 -8.77 2.81
N GLU A 87 -15.03 -8.67 1.47
CA GLU A 87 -14.01 -9.32 0.64
C GLU A 87 -13.75 -8.49 -0.61
N HIS A 88 -12.50 -8.09 -0.80
CA HIS A 88 -12.08 -7.31 -1.97
C HIS A 88 -10.90 -8.02 -2.64
N HIS A 89 -10.95 -8.12 -3.98
CA HIS A 89 -9.89 -8.73 -4.78
C HIS A 89 -9.30 -7.71 -5.73
N TYR A 90 -7.98 -7.59 -5.71
CA TYR A 90 -7.24 -6.70 -6.59
C TYR A 90 -6.12 -7.46 -7.30
N MET A 91 -5.71 -6.96 -8.47
CA MET A 91 -4.62 -7.53 -9.24
C MET A 91 -3.64 -6.43 -9.66
N LEU A 92 -2.36 -6.69 -9.49
CA LEU A 92 -1.29 -5.86 -10.02
C LEU A 92 -0.56 -6.65 -11.10
N LYS A 93 -0.58 -6.14 -12.34
CA LYS A 93 0.13 -6.76 -13.46
C LYS A 93 1.44 -6.04 -13.69
N ASP A 94 2.40 -6.74 -14.29
CA ASP A 94 3.64 -6.11 -14.70
C ASP A 94 3.37 -5.05 -15.79
N ASN A 95 4.20 -4.01 -15.79
CA ASN A 95 4.12 -2.93 -16.76
C ASN A 95 5.54 -2.39 -17.00
N GLU A 96 5.66 -1.34 -17.79
CA GLU A 96 6.96 -0.76 -18.10
C GLU A 96 7.75 -0.36 -16.87
N GLU A 97 7.08 0.18 -15.86
CA GLU A 97 7.72 0.61 -14.62
C GLU A 97 8.21 -0.58 -13.80
N THR A 98 7.38 -1.61 -13.63
CA THR A 98 7.77 -2.78 -12.83
C THR A 98 8.84 -3.61 -13.50
N LEU A 99 8.87 -3.66 -14.83
CA LEU A 99 9.89 -4.39 -15.58
C LEU A 99 11.28 -3.77 -15.47
N LYS A 100 11.36 -2.49 -15.09
CA LYS A 100 12.63 -1.80 -14.85
C LYS A 100 13.19 -2.07 -13.45
N LYS A 101 12.42 -2.68 -12.60
CA LYS A 101 12.73 -2.96 -11.21
C LYS A 101 12.62 -4.44 -10.91
#